data_447cda9ce21194ddfbc9d402943f61ed
#
_entry.id   447cda9ce21194ddfbc9d402943f61ed
#
_cell.length_a   1.000
_cell.length_b   1.000
_cell.length_c   1.000
_cell.angle_alpha   90.00
_cell.angle_beta   90.00
_cell.angle_gamma   90.00
#
_symmetry.space_group_name_H-M   'P 1'
#
loop_
_entity.id
_entity.type
_entity.pdbx_description
1 polymer ?
#
loop_
_entity_poly.entity_id
_entity_poly.type
_entity_poly.pdbx_seq_one_letter_code
_entity_poly.pdbx_strand_id
1 'polypeptide(L)'
;LGNDYSAKNNDWTLTNHSLTAGVTYDWMEDRPGNSYAVLNPIKVVSGISAVTYSEGNLRGASTSNAVGRSQGSVDVTSGKWYAEFNLSNCSGGTTNWVGVSSDATSRLYYFDGTYWNGSSSGAYGATYTNGDVIGIALDMDSQTLEFFKNGASQGQKTSIGLSGSEIRFRADT
;
A
#
# COMPACT_ATOMS: atom_id res chain seq x y z
N LEU A 1 5.16 -6.85 27.23
CA LEU A 1 5.71 -5.61 26.67
C LEU A 1 6.00 -4.64 27.82
N GLY A 2 7.16 -3.99 27.80
CA GLY A 2 7.52 -2.95 28.75
C GLY A 2 8.30 -3.41 29.99
N ASN A 3 8.43 -4.70 30.24
CA ASN A 3 9.15 -5.19 31.41
C ASN A 3 10.66 -5.18 31.19
N ASP A 4 11.39 -4.60 32.12
CA ASP A 4 12.85 -4.70 32.18
C ASP A 4 13.29 -5.96 32.92
N TYR A 5 13.94 -6.87 32.20
CA TYR A 5 14.49 -8.11 32.77
C TYR A 5 15.94 -7.96 33.25
N SER A 6 16.48 -6.75 33.29
CA SER A 6 17.86 -6.45 33.74
C SER A 6 18.00 -6.31 35.25
N ALA A 7 16.95 -6.53 36.01
CA ALA A 7 16.88 -6.31 37.49
C ALA A 7 17.11 -4.84 37.91
N LYS A 8 16.95 -3.87 37.00
CA LYS A 8 17.06 -2.43 37.26
C LYS A 8 15.71 -1.75 37.47
N ASN A 9 14.60 -2.48 37.30
CA ASN A 9 13.21 -1.98 37.41
C ASN A 9 12.94 -0.77 36.53
N ASN A 10 13.54 -0.74 35.34
CA ASN A 10 13.29 0.30 34.33
C ASN A 10 12.09 -0.08 33.43
N ASP A 11 11.00 -0.47 34.08
CA ASP A 11 9.78 -0.83 33.35
C ASP A 11 9.20 0.36 32.61
N TRP A 12 8.75 0.11 31.39
CA TRP A 12 8.15 1.13 30.54
C TRP A 12 6.64 1.12 30.70
N THR A 13 6.07 2.28 30.95
CA THR A 13 4.62 2.45 30.90
C THR A 13 4.19 2.67 29.46
N LEU A 14 3.38 1.76 28.91
CA LEU A 14 2.79 1.93 27.59
C LEU A 14 1.70 3.01 27.65
N THR A 15 1.87 4.07 26.89
CA THR A 15 0.88 5.15 26.75
C THR A 15 0.37 5.18 25.32
N ASN A 16 -0.95 5.30 25.14
CA ASN A 16 -1.60 5.33 23.81
C ASN A 16 -1.34 4.09 22.95
N HIS A 17 -1.11 2.94 23.58
CA HIS A 17 -0.92 1.67 22.89
C HIS A 17 -2.21 0.85 22.99
N SER A 18 -2.74 0.41 21.87
CA SER A 18 -3.97 -0.37 21.82
C SER A 18 -3.72 -1.79 21.33
N LEU A 19 -4.35 -2.73 22.02
CA LEU A 19 -4.39 -4.14 21.62
C LEU A 19 -5.78 -4.53 21.07
N THR A 20 -6.64 -3.55 20.76
CA THR A 20 -7.98 -3.82 20.24
C THR A 20 -7.90 -4.12 18.75
N ALA A 21 -8.09 -5.38 18.39
CA ALA A 21 -8.06 -5.84 17.01
C ALA A 21 -9.15 -5.15 16.16
N GLY A 22 -8.78 -4.75 14.95
CA GLY A 22 -9.69 -4.20 13.94
C GLY A 22 -9.98 -2.71 14.03
N VAL A 23 -9.53 -2.02 15.10
CA VAL A 23 -9.74 -0.57 15.26
C VAL A 23 -8.44 0.19 15.48
N THR A 24 -7.64 -0.22 16.46
CA THR A 24 -6.44 0.50 16.88
C THR A 24 -5.36 -0.47 17.35
N TYR A 25 -5.19 -1.59 16.64
CA TYR A 25 -4.20 -2.61 16.99
C TYR A 25 -2.79 -2.14 16.62
N ASP A 26 -2.00 -1.77 17.63
CA ASP A 26 -0.66 -1.20 17.45
C ASP A 26 0.46 -2.23 17.60
N TRP A 27 0.10 -3.51 17.72
CA TRP A 27 1.10 -4.57 17.92
C TRP A 27 1.25 -5.42 16.65
N MET A 28 2.46 -5.46 16.14
CA MET A 28 2.85 -6.38 15.07
C MET A 28 3.92 -7.34 15.57
N GLU A 29 3.87 -8.58 15.09
CA GLU A 29 4.95 -9.54 15.31
C GLU A 29 6.08 -9.26 14.30
N ASP A 30 6.81 -8.15 14.50
CA ASP A 30 7.98 -7.80 13.72
C ASP A 30 9.24 -8.09 14.54
N ARG A 31 10.17 -8.86 13.98
CA ARG A 31 11.42 -9.28 14.61
C ARG A 31 12.49 -9.52 13.53
N PRO A 32 13.79 -9.56 13.88
CA PRO A 32 14.87 -9.67 12.90
C PRO A 32 14.77 -10.84 11.90
N GLY A 33 13.95 -11.83 12.18
CA GLY A 33 13.68 -12.94 11.26
C GLY A 33 12.42 -12.81 10.40
N ASN A 34 11.58 -11.79 10.66
CA ASN A 34 10.26 -11.62 10.02
C ASN A 34 9.97 -10.12 9.88
N SER A 35 10.57 -9.47 8.91
CA SER A 35 10.20 -8.10 8.55
C SER A 35 9.04 -8.11 7.57
N TYR A 36 7.94 -7.48 7.95
CA TYR A 36 6.76 -7.34 7.10
C TYR A 36 6.75 -5.98 6.41
N ALA A 37 6.29 -5.94 5.16
CA ALA A 37 6.04 -4.69 4.48
C ALA A 37 4.84 -3.98 5.13
N VAL A 38 5.01 -2.71 5.43
CA VAL A 38 3.97 -1.81 5.95
C VAL A 38 3.86 -0.59 5.05
N LEU A 39 2.85 0.24 5.27
CA LEU A 39 2.78 1.55 4.65
C LEU A 39 3.82 2.48 5.30
N ASN A 40 4.46 3.32 4.49
CA ASN A 40 5.54 4.20 4.93
C ASN A 40 5.00 5.58 5.37
N PRO A 41 4.92 5.86 6.69
CA PRO A 41 4.39 7.13 7.17
C PRO A 41 5.37 8.31 7.00
N ILE A 42 6.64 8.03 6.68
CA ILE A 42 7.69 9.04 6.56
C ILE A 42 7.77 9.56 5.12
N LYS A 43 7.37 8.77 4.12
CA LYS A 43 7.39 9.19 2.71
C LYS A 43 6.18 10.10 2.43
N VAL A 44 6.37 11.40 2.66
CA VAL A 44 5.37 12.41 2.32
C VAL A 44 5.56 12.83 0.87
N VAL A 45 4.50 12.75 0.07
CA VAL A 45 4.50 13.24 -1.31
C VAL A 45 3.95 14.66 -1.31
N SER A 46 4.73 15.61 -1.82
CA SER A 46 4.34 17.03 -1.89
C SER A 46 3.07 17.22 -2.72
N GLY A 47 2.18 18.11 -2.25
CA GLY A 47 0.93 18.45 -2.95
C GLY A 47 -0.20 17.42 -2.81
N ILE A 48 -0.07 16.46 -1.89
CA ILE A 48 -1.06 15.43 -1.61
C ILE A 48 -1.54 15.55 -0.17
N SER A 49 -2.81 15.21 0.08
CA SER A 49 -3.39 15.29 1.42
C SER A 49 -2.69 14.37 2.41
N ALA A 50 -2.69 14.79 3.67
CA ALA A 50 -2.17 13.98 4.75
C ALA A 50 -2.95 12.65 4.84
N VAL A 51 -2.21 11.58 5.07
CA VAL A 51 -2.73 10.25 5.39
C VAL A 51 -2.50 9.97 6.86
N THR A 52 -3.55 9.56 7.56
CA THR A 52 -3.43 9.02 8.92
C THR A 52 -3.19 7.53 8.85
N TYR A 53 -2.17 7.07 9.55
CA TYR A 53 -1.81 5.66 9.62
C TYR A 53 -2.24 5.06 10.95
N SER A 54 -2.70 3.82 10.92
CA SER A 54 -3.11 3.02 12.10
C SER A 54 -2.81 1.54 11.88
N GLU A 55 -3.10 0.72 12.88
CA GLU A 55 -2.90 -0.73 12.85
C GLU A 55 -1.44 -1.13 12.51
N GLY A 56 -0.47 -0.47 13.16
CA GLY A 56 0.95 -0.72 12.88
C GLY A 56 1.36 -0.32 11.46
N ASN A 57 0.78 0.75 10.92
CA ASN A 57 0.96 1.21 9.54
C ASN A 57 0.45 0.23 8.47
N LEU A 58 -0.47 -0.67 8.81
CA LEU A 58 -1.16 -1.53 7.84
C LEU A 58 -2.40 -0.86 7.23
N ARG A 59 -2.88 0.21 7.87
CA ARG A 59 -4.02 0.98 7.39
C ARG A 59 -3.63 2.45 7.17
N GLY A 60 -3.96 2.98 5.98
CA GLY A 60 -3.89 4.39 5.66
C GLY A 60 -5.27 4.95 5.32
N ALA A 61 -5.58 6.13 5.85
CA ALA A 61 -6.82 6.84 5.56
C ALA A 61 -6.53 8.30 5.21
N SER A 62 -7.09 8.80 4.11
CA SER A 62 -7.03 10.23 3.79
C SER A 62 -7.84 11.03 4.81
N THR A 63 -7.33 12.16 5.22
CA THR A 63 -7.96 13.04 6.20
C THR A 63 -8.89 14.08 5.57
N SER A 64 -8.99 14.11 4.25
CA SER A 64 -9.80 15.08 3.50
C SER A 64 -10.36 14.45 2.22
N ASN A 65 -11.30 15.16 1.56
CA ASN A 65 -11.82 14.76 0.25
C ASN A 65 -10.81 14.93 -0.91
N ALA A 66 -9.53 15.08 -0.60
CA ALA A 66 -8.46 15.14 -1.58
C ALA A 66 -7.62 13.86 -1.51
N VAL A 67 -6.87 13.61 -2.58
CA VAL A 67 -6.07 12.38 -2.74
C VAL A 67 -5.06 12.24 -1.60
N GLY A 68 -5.18 11.15 -0.84
CA GLY A 68 -4.14 10.69 0.08
C GLY A 68 -3.33 9.57 -0.57
N ARG A 69 -2.00 9.64 -0.53
CA ARG A 69 -1.12 8.63 -1.11
C ARG A 69 -0.40 7.85 -0.03
N SER A 70 -0.54 6.53 -0.06
CA SER A 70 0.19 5.61 0.78
C SER A 70 1.12 4.74 -0.06
N GLN A 71 2.38 4.64 0.32
CA GLN A 71 3.37 3.79 -0.33
C GLN A 71 3.88 2.75 0.65
N GLY A 72 4.25 1.58 0.14
CA GLY A 72 4.89 0.53 0.94
C GLY A 72 6.28 0.95 1.44
N SER A 73 6.73 0.29 2.50
CA SER A 73 8.06 0.52 3.11
C SER A 73 9.19 -0.20 2.38
N VAL A 74 8.88 -1.11 1.46
CA VAL A 74 9.85 -1.93 0.73
C VAL A 74 10.03 -1.42 -0.69
N ASP A 75 11.27 -1.18 -1.09
CA ASP A 75 11.66 -0.90 -2.47
C ASP A 75 11.89 -2.21 -3.24
N VAL A 76 11.28 -2.32 -4.41
CA VAL A 76 11.36 -3.50 -5.27
C VAL A 76 12.07 -3.16 -6.58
N THR A 77 13.30 -3.61 -6.74
CA THR A 77 14.16 -3.27 -7.88
C THR A 77 14.40 -4.44 -8.84
N SER A 78 14.15 -5.67 -8.39
CA SER A 78 14.31 -6.90 -9.17
C SER A 78 13.41 -8.01 -8.60
N GLY A 79 13.25 -9.10 -9.33
CA GLY A 79 12.50 -10.27 -8.88
C GLY A 79 10.98 -10.13 -8.97
N LYS A 80 10.28 -11.08 -8.37
CA LYS A 80 8.82 -11.19 -8.39
C LYS A 80 8.23 -10.85 -7.03
N TRP A 81 7.23 -10.00 -7.05
CA TRP A 81 6.62 -9.45 -5.85
C TRP A 81 5.10 -9.51 -5.92
N TYR A 82 4.47 -9.68 -4.77
CA TYR A 82 3.01 -9.65 -4.66
C TYR A 82 2.59 -8.85 -3.42
N ALA A 83 1.55 -8.05 -3.58
CA ALA A 83 0.91 -7.33 -2.48
C ALA A 83 -0.59 -7.28 -2.68
N GLU A 84 -1.33 -7.14 -1.58
CA GLU A 84 -2.79 -6.95 -1.58
C GLU A 84 -3.18 -5.69 -0.84
N PHE A 85 -4.19 -5.00 -1.37
CA PHE A 85 -4.84 -3.88 -0.71
C PHE A 85 -6.33 -4.19 -0.54
N ASN A 86 -6.78 -4.16 0.70
CA ASN A 86 -8.21 -4.17 1.02
C ASN A 86 -8.71 -2.72 1.04
N LEU A 87 -9.71 -2.44 0.23
CA LEU A 87 -10.25 -1.10 0.06
C LEU A 87 -11.51 -0.94 0.92
N SER A 88 -11.41 -0.18 1.99
CA SER A 88 -12.49 -0.03 2.98
C SER A 88 -13.35 1.23 2.82
N ASN A 89 -12.91 2.18 2.00
CA ASN A 89 -13.66 3.41 1.73
C ASN A 89 -13.38 3.94 0.31
N CYS A 90 -13.95 3.29 -0.69
CA CYS A 90 -13.96 3.76 -2.08
C CYS A 90 -15.25 4.54 -2.34
N SER A 91 -15.50 5.63 -1.62
CA SER A 91 -16.71 6.42 -1.83
C SER A 91 -16.54 7.32 -3.05
N GLY A 92 -17.14 6.92 -4.18
CA GLY A 92 -17.65 7.80 -5.27
C GLY A 92 -16.77 8.89 -5.86
N GLY A 93 -15.52 8.99 -5.47
CA GLY A 93 -14.59 10.01 -5.96
C GLY A 93 -13.62 9.44 -6.99
N THR A 94 -13.05 10.31 -7.81
CA THR A 94 -12.11 9.99 -8.90
C THR A 94 -10.70 9.59 -8.43
N THR A 95 -10.52 9.24 -7.15
CA THR A 95 -9.21 9.23 -6.49
C THR A 95 -8.78 7.89 -5.89
N ASN A 96 -9.58 6.82 -6.08
CA ASN A 96 -9.21 5.51 -5.57
C ASN A 96 -8.48 4.70 -6.63
N TRP A 97 -7.18 4.50 -6.43
CA TRP A 97 -6.36 3.65 -7.28
C TRP A 97 -5.29 2.91 -6.49
N VAL A 98 -4.88 1.77 -7.01
CA VAL A 98 -3.81 0.96 -6.46
C VAL A 98 -2.81 0.61 -7.55
N GLY A 99 -1.58 0.33 -7.19
CA GLY A 99 -0.57 -0.07 -8.14
C GLY A 99 0.85 0.04 -7.65
N VAL A 100 1.74 0.37 -8.54
CA VAL A 100 3.17 0.54 -8.28
C VAL A 100 3.64 1.89 -8.81
N SER A 101 4.58 2.50 -8.11
CA SER A 101 5.17 3.77 -8.53
C SER A 101 6.66 3.83 -8.22
N SER A 102 7.41 4.51 -9.09
CA SER A 102 8.69 5.12 -8.76
C SER A 102 8.49 6.62 -8.50
N ASP A 103 9.56 7.34 -8.20
CA ASP A 103 9.49 8.80 -8.09
C ASP A 103 9.16 9.48 -9.43
N ALA A 104 9.46 8.82 -10.56
CA ALA A 104 9.28 9.37 -11.90
C ALA A 104 7.96 8.97 -12.58
N THR A 105 7.43 7.78 -12.28
CA THR A 105 6.26 7.26 -13.00
C THR A 105 5.47 6.27 -12.14
N SER A 106 4.23 5.98 -12.58
CA SER A 106 3.37 5.02 -11.91
C SER A 106 2.59 4.14 -12.89
N ARG A 107 2.16 2.97 -12.40
CA ARG A 107 1.29 2.02 -13.09
C ARG A 107 0.15 1.70 -12.14
N LEU A 108 -1.06 2.19 -12.47
CA LEU A 108 -2.17 2.21 -11.53
C LEU A 108 -3.42 1.58 -12.12
N TYR A 109 -4.15 0.87 -11.29
CA TYR A 109 -5.48 0.36 -11.59
C TYR A 109 -6.49 1.22 -10.82
N TYR A 110 -7.44 1.82 -11.53
CA TYR A 110 -8.44 2.73 -11.00
C TYR A 110 -9.74 1.99 -10.67
N PHE A 111 -10.48 2.51 -9.71
CA PHE A 111 -11.76 1.96 -9.29
C PHE A 111 -12.80 1.83 -10.42
N ASP A 112 -12.70 2.66 -11.46
CA ASP A 112 -13.58 2.66 -12.63
C ASP A 112 -13.21 1.59 -13.68
N GLY A 113 -12.22 0.74 -13.40
CA GLY A 113 -11.76 -0.30 -14.30
C GLY A 113 -10.70 0.14 -15.30
N THR A 114 -10.20 1.38 -15.21
CA THR A 114 -9.14 1.86 -16.10
C THR A 114 -7.74 1.61 -15.53
N TYR A 115 -6.76 1.58 -16.43
CA TYR A 115 -5.33 1.45 -16.11
C TYR A 115 -4.57 2.67 -16.57
N TRP A 116 -3.76 3.23 -15.67
CA TRP A 116 -2.82 4.32 -15.95
C TRP A 116 -1.43 3.77 -16.25
N ASN A 117 -0.88 4.11 -17.40
CA ASN A 117 0.43 3.64 -17.86
C ASN A 117 1.59 4.63 -17.61
N GLY A 118 1.34 5.70 -16.85
CA GLY A 118 2.31 6.77 -16.60
C GLY A 118 2.11 8.01 -17.49
N SER A 119 1.32 7.92 -18.55
CA SER A 119 1.02 9.06 -19.44
C SER A 119 -0.44 9.14 -19.86
N SER A 120 -1.13 8.01 -19.94
CA SER A 120 -2.54 7.94 -20.34
C SER A 120 -3.26 6.81 -19.62
N SER A 121 -4.58 6.92 -19.52
CA SER A 121 -5.45 5.86 -19.02
C SER A 121 -6.24 5.20 -20.14
N GLY A 122 -6.64 3.96 -19.93
CA GLY A 122 -7.47 3.20 -20.85
C GLY A 122 -8.19 2.06 -20.16
N ALA A 123 -9.24 1.52 -20.79
CA ALA A 123 -9.99 0.39 -20.26
C ALA A 123 -9.06 -0.80 -19.99
N TYR A 124 -9.29 -1.48 -18.83
CA TYR A 124 -8.42 -2.58 -18.41
C TYR A 124 -9.16 -3.73 -17.77
N GLY A 125 -9.85 -3.51 -16.68
CA GLY A 125 -10.45 -4.56 -15.87
C GLY A 125 -11.84 -4.18 -15.36
N ALA A 126 -12.35 -4.95 -14.41
CA ALA A 126 -13.62 -4.68 -13.76
C ALA A 126 -13.53 -3.47 -12.82
N THR A 127 -14.63 -2.76 -12.63
CA THR A 127 -14.73 -1.74 -11.56
C THR A 127 -14.62 -2.40 -10.19
N TYR A 128 -14.08 -1.68 -9.20
CA TYR A 128 -14.02 -2.16 -7.83
C TYR A 128 -14.58 -1.13 -6.83
N THR A 129 -14.95 -1.60 -5.66
CA THR A 129 -15.63 -0.82 -4.63
C THR A 129 -15.23 -1.27 -3.22
N ASN A 130 -15.88 -0.71 -2.21
CA ASN A 130 -15.65 -1.05 -0.80
C ASN A 130 -15.75 -2.55 -0.54
N GLY A 131 -14.77 -3.08 0.20
CA GLY A 131 -14.66 -4.48 0.55
C GLY A 131 -13.95 -5.34 -0.49
N ASP A 132 -13.68 -4.82 -1.70
CA ASP A 132 -12.88 -5.53 -2.67
C ASP A 132 -11.41 -5.57 -2.25
N VAL A 133 -10.77 -6.70 -2.52
CA VAL A 133 -9.33 -6.89 -2.36
C VAL A 133 -8.67 -6.84 -3.72
N ILE A 134 -7.71 -5.94 -3.89
CA ILE A 134 -6.93 -5.82 -5.11
C ILE A 134 -5.53 -6.37 -4.89
N GLY A 135 -5.24 -7.50 -5.54
CA GLY A 135 -3.91 -8.09 -5.62
C GLY A 135 -3.10 -7.46 -6.75
N ILE A 136 -1.81 -7.34 -6.54
CA ILE A 136 -0.85 -6.77 -7.49
C ILE A 136 0.34 -7.72 -7.59
N ALA A 137 0.51 -8.37 -8.74
CA ALA A 137 1.68 -9.17 -9.05
C ALA A 137 2.61 -8.38 -9.96
N LEU A 138 3.82 -8.16 -9.51
CA LEU A 138 4.86 -7.40 -10.21
C LEU A 138 6.06 -8.31 -10.47
N ASP A 139 6.49 -8.43 -11.72
CA ASP A 139 7.74 -9.05 -12.10
C ASP A 139 8.65 -7.98 -12.72
N MET A 140 9.65 -7.57 -11.94
CA MET A 140 10.61 -6.54 -12.35
C MET A 140 11.60 -7.06 -13.39
N ASP A 141 11.86 -8.37 -13.41
CA ASP A 141 12.84 -8.96 -14.34
C ASP A 141 12.25 -9.06 -15.75
N SER A 142 10.98 -9.44 -15.87
CA SER A 142 10.26 -9.47 -17.16
C SER A 142 9.47 -8.20 -17.46
N GLN A 143 9.46 -7.23 -16.57
CA GLN A 143 8.71 -5.98 -16.69
C GLN A 143 7.23 -6.22 -16.97
N THR A 144 6.61 -7.09 -16.14
CA THR A 144 5.18 -7.38 -16.21
C THR A 144 4.47 -7.02 -14.91
N LEU A 145 3.21 -6.65 -15.05
CA LEU A 145 2.33 -6.26 -13.96
C LEU A 145 0.94 -6.83 -14.21
N GLU A 146 0.36 -7.45 -13.20
CA GLU A 146 -0.98 -7.99 -13.26
C GLU A 146 -1.76 -7.62 -12.01
N PHE A 147 -3.01 -7.21 -12.21
CA PHE A 147 -3.91 -6.94 -11.10
C PHE A 147 -4.95 -8.05 -10.98
N PHE A 148 -5.36 -8.30 -9.75
CA PHE A 148 -6.38 -9.28 -9.39
C PHE A 148 -7.46 -8.57 -8.58
N LYS A 149 -8.72 -8.80 -8.92
CA LYS A 149 -9.85 -8.37 -8.10
C LYS A 149 -10.42 -9.59 -7.40
N ASN A 150 -10.38 -9.63 -6.07
CA ASN A 150 -10.86 -10.76 -5.27
C ASN A 150 -10.30 -12.10 -5.76
N GLY A 151 -9.01 -12.13 -6.11
CA GLY A 151 -8.31 -13.30 -6.65
C GLY A 151 -8.52 -13.54 -8.15
N ALA A 152 -9.44 -12.85 -8.82
CA ALA A 152 -9.66 -12.99 -10.26
C ALA A 152 -8.74 -12.08 -11.07
N SER A 153 -7.96 -12.63 -12.00
CA SER A 153 -7.07 -11.88 -12.89
C SER A 153 -7.84 -10.85 -13.72
N GLN A 154 -7.26 -9.66 -13.82
CA GLN A 154 -7.76 -8.59 -14.70
C GLN A 154 -6.95 -8.49 -16.01
N GLY A 155 -5.97 -9.36 -16.18
CA GLY A 155 -5.06 -9.42 -17.32
C GLY A 155 -3.70 -8.80 -17.07
N GLN A 156 -2.69 -9.34 -17.74
CA GLN A 156 -1.31 -8.93 -17.57
C GLN A 156 -0.96 -7.75 -18.49
N LYS A 157 -0.22 -6.79 -17.95
CA LYS A 157 0.46 -5.73 -18.67
C LYS A 157 1.94 -6.10 -18.85
N THR A 158 2.47 -5.89 -20.02
CA THR A 158 3.87 -6.15 -20.38
C THR A 158 4.58 -4.85 -20.72
N SER A 159 5.91 -4.88 -20.69
CA SER A 159 6.74 -3.71 -21.02
C SER A 159 6.35 -2.47 -20.23
N ILE A 160 6.13 -2.66 -18.90
CA ILE A 160 5.62 -1.59 -18.03
C ILE A 160 6.62 -0.43 -17.88
N GLY A 161 7.88 -0.61 -18.24
CA GLY A 161 8.90 0.44 -18.26
C GLY A 161 9.14 1.07 -16.88
N LEU A 162 9.01 0.29 -15.82
CA LEU A 162 9.42 0.72 -14.49
C LEU A 162 10.92 0.54 -14.33
N SER A 163 11.60 1.62 -13.99
CA SER A 163 13.03 1.62 -13.71
C SER A 163 13.34 2.60 -12.59
N GLY A 164 14.47 2.41 -11.93
CA GLY A 164 14.91 3.25 -10.82
C GLY A 164 15.04 2.48 -9.51
N SER A 165 15.40 3.17 -8.46
CA SER A 165 15.74 2.59 -7.17
C SER A 165 14.62 2.62 -6.13
N GLU A 166 13.50 3.27 -6.40
CA GLU A 166 12.43 3.45 -5.42
C GLU A 166 11.07 3.03 -5.98
N ILE A 167 10.98 1.77 -6.44
CA ILE A 167 9.71 1.22 -6.89
C ILE A 167 8.98 0.62 -5.72
N ARG A 168 7.76 1.10 -5.45
CA ARG A 168 6.94 0.69 -4.30
C ARG A 168 5.52 0.38 -4.71
N PHE A 169 4.91 -0.55 -3.99
CA PHE A 169 3.46 -0.71 -4.01
C PHE A 169 2.78 0.51 -3.41
N ARG A 170 1.61 0.86 -3.94
CA ARG A 170 0.94 2.12 -3.63
C ARG A 170 -0.57 1.96 -3.66
N ALA A 171 -1.23 2.63 -2.71
CA ALA A 171 -2.66 2.89 -2.72
C ALA A 171 -2.92 4.37 -2.49
N ASP A 172 -3.83 4.95 -3.28
CA ASP A 172 -4.31 6.31 -3.12
C ASP A 172 -5.81 6.27 -2.80
N THR A 173 -6.23 7.08 -1.83
CA THR A 173 -7.60 7.13 -1.31
C THR A 173 -8.15 8.54 -1.24
#